data_a7a35897ec0c2de39d27a9469ef57732
#
_entry.id   a7a35897ec0c2de39d27a9469ef57732
#
_cell.length_a   1.000
_cell.length_b   1.000
_cell.length_c   1.000
_cell.angle_alpha   90.00
_cell.angle_beta   90.00
_cell.angle_gamma   90.00
#
_symmetry.space_group_name_H-M   'P 1'
#
loop_
_entity.id
_entity.type
_entity.pdbx_description
1 polymer ?
#
loop_
_entity_poly.entity_id
_entity_poly.type
_entity_poly.pdbx_seq_one_letter_code
_entity_poly.pdbx_strand_id
1 'polypeptide(L)'
;MKILVLNCGSSSIKYKLFEMESKKVMAQGGIEKIGLPDSFLLVKLPNGEKVKFEKPMPEHTVGIELILEKLVDPEIGVIKSLKEIDAVGHRVVHGGEKFNKSVLITPEVKAQIIECVDLAPLHNPANLKGIEAIEKTLPGIPQVAVFDTAFHQTMPDYAYMYALPYELYEKYAIRRYGFHGTSHRYVSARVCEYLGVDPQKQKIVTAHIGGGGSCTAVMNGESVDTSMGLTPVEGLVMGTRAGDLDLGAATFIMDKEHLSTVEFNNLVNKKSGLLGVSGVSSDCRDIEAAIKAGNKRADLARKMFIYRVKKYIGAYAAAMNGLDILVFTAGIGENDPYIRAEIMKGLSFLGIELDEEANNVRGEERIISKKGSKVTVCLIPTDEELMIASDTEALI
;
A
#
# COMPACT_ATOMS: atom_id res chain seq x y z
N MET A 1 20.94 15.19 5.48
CA MET A 1 21.04 13.76 5.13
C MET A 1 20.24 13.48 3.85
N LYS A 2 20.82 12.69 2.91
CA LYS A 2 20.13 12.29 1.67
C LYS A 2 19.86 10.81 1.68
N ILE A 3 18.58 10.43 1.56
CA ILE A 3 18.13 9.04 1.62
C ILE A 3 17.46 8.65 0.32
N LEU A 4 17.98 7.58 -0.30
CA LEU A 4 17.38 6.95 -1.46
C LEU A 4 16.35 5.91 -0.99
N VAL A 5 15.12 6.02 -1.44
CA VAL A 5 14.06 5.04 -1.17
C VAL A 5 13.79 4.24 -2.43
N LEU A 6 13.77 2.92 -2.29
CA LEU A 6 13.52 1.96 -3.36
C LEU A 6 12.31 1.07 -3.05
N ASN A 7 11.45 0.90 -4.05
CA ASN A 7 10.36 -0.05 -4.04
C ASN A 7 10.48 -0.94 -5.28
N CYS A 8 11.06 -2.13 -5.09
CA CYS A 8 11.34 -3.10 -6.16
C CYS A 8 10.20 -4.10 -6.28
N GLY A 9 9.44 -4.02 -7.38
CA GLY A 9 8.48 -5.03 -7.80
C GLY A 9 9.11 -6.07 -8.73
N SER A 10 8.34 -7.08 -9.15
CA SER A 10 8.84 -8.16 -10.02
C SER A 10 9.37 -7.68 -11.38
N SER A 11 8.77 -6.62 -11.94
CA SER A 11 9.12 -6.06 -13.25
C SER A 11 9.29 -4.54 -13.24
N SER A 12 9.38 -3.93 -12.06
CA SER A 12 9.47 -2.47 -11.93
C SER A 12 10.26 -2.06 -10.71
N ILE A 13 10.79 -0.85 -10.72
CA ILE A 13 11.41 -0.19 -9.56
C ILE A 13 10.86 1.22 -9.49
N LYS A 14 10.37 1.64 -8.33
CA LYS A 14 10.08 3.05 -8.05
C LYS A 14 11.14 3.58 -7.10
N TYR A 15 11.53 4.84 -7.28
CA TYR A 15 12.51 5.47 -6.42
C TYR A 15 12.16 6.93 -6.11
N LYS A 16 12.59 7.38 -4.93
CA LYS A 16 12.67 8.79 -4.54
C LYS A 16 13.98 9.03 -3.80
N LEU A 17 14.63 10.14 -4.08
CA LEU A 17 15.74 10.65 -3.28
C LEU A 17 15.24 11.84 -2.45
N PHE A 18 15.38 11.74 -1.14
CA PHE A 18 14.96 12.78 -0.19
C PHE A 18 16.16 13.54 0.37
N GLU A 19 15.98 14.85 0.60
CA GLU A 19 16.76 15.63 1.54
C GLU A 19 15.98 15.69 2.86
N MET A 20 16.49 15.06 3.91
CA MET A 20 15.73 14.81 5.13
C MET A 20 15.54 16.05 6.01
N GLU A 21 16.45 17.02 5.99
CA GLU A 21 16.31 18.26 6.78
C GLU A 21 15.06 19.04 6.39
N SER A 22 14.77 19.12 5.08
CA SER A 22 13.58 19.78 4.54
C SER A 22 12.45 18.81 4.19
N LYS A 23 12.69 17.50 4.27
CA LYS A 23 11.80 16.42 3.78
C LYS A 23 11.41 16.59 2.31
N LYS A 24 12.30 17.20 1.52
CA LYS A 24 12.06 17.50 0.12
C LYS A 24 12.46 16.34 -0.77
N VAL A 25 11.60 16.01 -1.72
CA VAL A 25 11.94 15.10 -2.81
C VAL A 25 12.87 15.81 -3.79
N MET A 26 14.11 15.36 -3.89
CA MET A 26 15.12 15.88 -4.82
C MET A 26 14.97 15.26 -6.22
N ALA A 27 14.74 13.94 -6.28
CA ALA A 27 14.50 13.19 -7.52
C ALA A 27 13.49 12.10 -7.29
N GLN A 28 12.73 11.75 -8.33
CA GLN A 28 11.81 10.63 -8.32
C GLN A 28 11.62 10.07 -9.72
N GLY A 29 11.29 8.79 -9.79
CA GLY A 29 11.05 8.13 -11.05
C GLY A 29 10.73 6.66 -10.88
N GLY A 30 10.75 5.94 -11.99
CA GLY A 30 10.51 4.50 -11.97
C GLY A 30 10.99 3.81 -13.23
N ILE A 31 11.38 2.57 -13.05
CA ILE A 31 11.69 1.65 -14.13
C ILE A 31 10.50 0.75 -14.35
N GLU A 32 10.18 0.51 -15.60
CA GLU A 32 9.10 -0.38 -16.01
C GLU A 32 9.63 -1.45 -16.97
N LYS A 33 8.94 -2.59 -16.98
CA LYS A 33 9.20 -3.71 -17.89
C LYS A 33 10.59 -4.35 -17.74
N ILE A 34 11.14 -4.44 -16.54
CA ILE A 34 12.36 -5.18 -16.27
C ILE A 34 12.20 -6.62 -16.76
N GLY A 35 13.21 -7.13 -17.43
CA GLY A 35 13.21 -8.45 -18.07
C GLY A 35 12.67 -8.46 -19.50
N LEU A 36 12.14 -7.33 -20.00
CA LEU A 36 11.66 -7.19 -21.38
C LEU A 36 12.59 -6.30 -22.21
N PRO A 37 12.62 -6.48 -23.54
CA PRO A 37 13.51 -5.70 -24.44
C PRO A 37 13.20 -4.20 -24.45
N ASP A 38 11.96 -3.81 -24.21
CA ASP A 38 11.43 -2.44 -24.25
C ASP A 38 11.32 -1.81 -22.84
N SER A 39 12.18 -2.24 -21.93
CA SER A 39 12.30 -1.64 -20.59
C SER A 39 12.79 -0.19 -20.67
N PHE A 40 12.35 0.63 -19.73
CA PHE A 40 12.69 2.05 -19.69
C PHE A 40 12.69 2.61 -18.27
N LEU A 41 13.47 3.68 -18.05
CA LEU A 41 13.43 4.54 -16.88
C LEU A 41 12.65 5.80 -17.21
N LEU A 42 11.68 6.17 -16.38
CA LEU A 42 10.97 7.44 -16.40
C LEU A 42 11.44 8.29 -15.22
N VAL A 43 12.08 9.42 -15.50
CA VAL A 43 12.49 10.41 -14.49
C VAL A 43 11.51 11.57 -14.50
N LYS A 44 10.99 11.95 -13.34
CA LYS A 44 10.16 13.15 -13.18
C LYS A 44 11.05 14.29 -12.67
N LEU A 45 11.21 15.31 -13.49
CA LEU A 45 11.97 16.50 -13.15
C LEU A 45 11.23 17.43 -12.18
N PRO A 46 11.92 18.35 -11.47
CA PRO A 46 11.29 19.30 -10.54
C PRO A 46 10.23 20.20 -11.17
N ASN A 47 10.36 20.49 -12.48
CA ASN A 47 9.36 21.26 -13.25
C ASN A 47 8.11 20.44 -13.63
N GLY A 48 8.06 19.16 -13.25
CA GLY A 48 6.96 18.25 -13.56
C GLY A 48 7.09 17.52 -14.90
N GLU A 49 8.08 17.86 -15.72
CA GLU A 49 8.38 17.18 -16.98
C GLU A 49 8.84 15.75 -16.72
N LYS A 50 8.49 14.83 -17.63
CA LYS A 50 8.90 13.43 -17.57
C LYS A 50 9.86 13.12 -18.70
N VAL A 51 11.04 12.65 -18.36
CA VAL A 51 12.07 12.23 -19.33
C VAL A 51 12.15 10.72 -19.32
N LYS A 52 12.08 10.12 -20.51
CA LYS A 52 12.13 8.66 -20.70
C LYS A 52 13.50 8.25 -21.25
N PHE A 53 14.11 7.25 -20.61
CA PHE A 53 15.37 6.63 -21.06
C PHE A 53 15.10 5.16 -21.37
N GLU A 54 15.14 4.80 -22.63
CA GLU A 54 14.99 3.43 -23.09
C GLU A 54 16.34 2.71 -23.02
N LYS A 55 16.38 1.59 -22.31
CA LYS A 55 17.56 0.74 -22.17
C LYS A 55 17.09 -0.67 -21.82
N PRO A 56 17.57 -1.73 -22.48
CA PRO A 56 17.31 -3.09 -22.05
C PRO A 56 17.83 -3.33 -20.63
N MET A 57 16.94 -3.71 -19.74
CA MET A 57 17.23 -4.01 -18.33
C MET A 57 16.82 -5.45 -18.03
N PRO A 58 17.70 -6.43 -18.21
CA PRO A 58 17.38 -7.84 -18.00
C PRO A 58 17.12 -8.18 -16.52
N GLU A 59 17.67 -7.37 -15.61
CA GLU A 59 17.55 -7.57 -14.16
C GLU A 59 17.55 -6.24 -13.40
N HIS A 60 17.19 -6.31 -12.10
CA HIS A 60 17.08 -5.14 -11.23
C HIS A 60 18.39 -4.37 -11.06
N THR A 61 19.53 -5.05 -11.02
CA THR A 61 20.85 -4.41 -10.88
C THR A 61 21.10 -3.38 -11.96
N VAL A 62 20.85 -3.73 -13.23
CA VAL A 62 21.02 -2.82 -14.37
C VAL A 62 20.10 -1.61 -14.26
N GLY A 63 18.88 -1.82 -13.75
CA GLY A 63 17.93 -0.75 -13.48
C GLY A 63 18.42 0.20 -12.39
N ILE A 64 18.91 -0.33 -11.29
CA ILE A 64 19.45 0.49 -10.19
C ILE A 64 20.69 1.24 -10.63
N GLU A 65 21.60 0.62 -11.37
CA GLU A 65 22.77 1.30 -11.97
C GLU A 65 22.33 2.50 -12.83
N LEU A 66 21.28 2.35 -13.64
CA LEU A 66 20.77 3.45 -14.46
C LEU A 66 20.14 4.56 -13.61
N ILE A 67 19.41 4.22 -12.54
CA ILE A 67 18.89 5.23 -11.60
C ILE A 67 20.06 6.03 -11.00
N LEU A 68 21.07 5.34 -10.49
CA LEU A 68 22.24 5.98 -9.88
C LEU A 68 23.03 6.84 -10.88
N GLU A 69 23.18 6.38 -12.14
CA GLU A 69 23.74 7.17 -13.24
C GLU A 69 22.98 8.47 -13.44
N LYS A 70 21.63 8.43 -13.46
CA LYS A 70 20.81 9.61 -13.70
C LYS A 70 20.75 10.56 -12.50
N LEU A 71 20.98 10.10 -11.28
CA LEU A 71 21.08 10.98 -10.11
C LEU A 71 22.31 11.90 -10.15
N VAL A 72 23.39 11.49 -10.83
CA VAL A 72 24.64 12.28 -11.01
C VAL A 72 24.82 12.81 -12.44
N ASP A 73 23.83 12.67 -13.29
CA ASP A 73 23.86 13.11 -14.68
C ASP A 73 24.12 14.63 -14.77
N PRO A 74 25.00 15.13 -15.64
CA PRO A 74 25.35 16.55 -15.73
C PRO A 74 24.16 17.47 -16.06
N GLU A 75 23.14 16.98 -16.76
CA GLU A 75 22.02 17.78 -17.24
C GLU A 75 20.80 17.69 -16.32
N ILE A 76 20.48 16.50 -15.80
CA ILE A 76 19.25 16.25 -15.02
C ILE A 76 19.52 15.77 -13.59
N GLY A 77 20.78 15.47 -13.26
CA GLY A 77 21.16 15.00 -11.94
C GLY A 77 20.93 16.02 -10.84
N VAL A 78 20.72 15.53 -9.63
CA VAL A 78 20.40 16.36 -8.45
C VAL A 78 21.50 16.29 -7.39
N ILE A 79 22.49 15.44 -7.57
CA ILE A 79 23.68 15.30 -6.73
C ILE A 79 24.94 15.26 -7.61
N LYS A 80 26.08 15.66 -7.04
CA LYS A 80 27.36 15.68 -7.78
C LYS A 80 28.11 14.37 -7.72
N SER A 81 27.83 13.56 -6.71
CA SER A 81 28.49 12.28 -6.46
C SER A 81 27.55 11.34 -5.72
N LEU A 82 27.64 10.05 -6.02
CA LEU A 82 26.90 9.01 -5.28
C LEU A 82 27.29 8.94 -3.79
N LYS A 83 28.45 9.48 -3.41
CA LYS A 83 28.86 9.62 -1.99
C LYS A 83 28.00 10.58 -1.18
N GLU A 84 27.13 11.34 -1.82
CA GLU A 84 26.18 12.21 -1.15
C GLU A 84 24.92 11.45 -0.68
N ILE A 85 24.74 10.21 -1.09
CA ILE A 85 23.68 9.32 -0.59
C ILE A 85 24.18 8.74 0.72
N ASP A 86 23.49 9.05 1.82
CA ASP A 86 23.89 8.62 3.16
C ASP A 86 23.34 7.23 3.51
N ALA A 87 22.16 6.88 3.01
CA ALA A 87 21.54 5.58 3.24
C ALA A 87 20.49 5.23 2.18
N VAL A 88 20.06 3.95 2.19
CA VAL A 88 18.99 3.46 1.31
C VAL A 88 17.90 2.78 2.14
N GLY A 89 16.66 3.23 1.96
CA GLY A 89 15.47 2.59 2.52
C GLY A 89 14.79 1.69 1.48
N HIS A 90 14.46 0.46 1.87
CA HIS A 90 13.79 -0.50 1.01
C HIS A 90 12.41 -0.82 1.54
N ARG A 91 11.39 -0.73 0.68
CA ARG A 91 10.12 -1.39 0.96
C ARG A 91 10.30 -2.89 0.80
N VAL A 92 9.94 -3.65 1.84
CA VAL A 92 9.85 -5.12 1.82
C VAL A 92 8.41 -5.50 2.11
N VAL A 93 7.81 -6.34 1.26
CA VAL A 93 6.37 -6.59 1.37
C VAL A 93 6.04 -7.43 2.60
N HIS A 94 6.79 -8.48 2.90
CA HIS A 94 6.42 -9.39 3.98
C HIS A 94 7.57 -9.65 4.94
N GLY A 95 7.33 -9.35 6.21
CA GLY A 95 8.28 -9.58 7.31
C GLY A 95 7.94 -10.80 8.21
N GLY A 96 6.84 -11.50 7.90
CA GLY A 96 6.36 -12.59 8.76
C GLY A 96 6.05 -12.11 10.16
N GLU A 97 6.22 -12.97 11.14
CA GLU A 97 6.12 -12.63 12.57
C GLU A 97 7.45 -12.12 13.15
N LYS A 98 8.53 -12.13 12.34
CA LYS A 98 9.88 -11.78 12.80
C LYS A 98 10.11 -10.27 12.88
N PHE A 99 9.41 -9.50 12.06
CA PHE A 99 9.60 -8.06 11.95
C PHE A 99 8.34 -7.29 12.32
N ASN A 100 8.39 -6.62 13.47
CA ASN A 100 7.34 -5.71 13.96
C ASN A 100 7.71 -4.22 13.83
N LYS A 101 8.87 -3.93 13.24
CA LYS A 101 9.39 -2.58 12.97
C LYS A 101 10.40 -2.61 11.85
N SER A 102 10.79 -1.44 11.38
CA SER A 102 11.88 -1.26 10.43
C SER A 102 13.22 -1.63 11.06
N VAL A 103 14.12 -2.20 10.26
CA VAL A 103 15.42 -2.70 10.76
C VAL A 103 16.55 -2.38 9.79
N LEU A 104 17.76 -2.18 10.34
CA LEU A 104 18.98 -2.12 9.55
C LEU A 104 19.25 -3.50 8.93
N ILE A 105 19.55 -3.52 7.64
CA ILE A 105 19.75 -4.77 6.89
C ILE A 105 21.14 -5.32 7.22
N THR A 106 21.16 -6.51 7.82
CA THR A 106 22.35 -7.32 8.07
C THR A 106 22.22 -8.65 7.32
N PRO A 107 23.29 -9.48 7.25
CA PRO A 107 23.17 -10.82 6.69
C PRO A 107 22.08 -11.67 7.35
N GLU A 108 21.89 -11.55 8.66
CA GLU A 108 20.85 -12.26 9.44
C GLU A 108 19.45 -11.76 9.06
N VAL A 109 19.26 -10.45 8.91
CA VAL A 109 17.99 -9.86 8.46
C VAL A 109 17.65 -10.33 7.03
N LYS A 110 18.64 -10.38 6.12
CA LYS A 110 18.43 -10.94 4.77
C LYS A 110 18.01 -12.40 4.82
N ALA A 111 18.66 -13.22 5.65
CA ALA A 111 18.29 -14.63 5.81
C ALA A 111 16.83 -14.77 6.30
N GLN A 112 16.39 -13.92 7.24
CA GLN A 112 15.01 -13.92 7.72
C GLN A 112 14.01 -13.43 6.66
N ILE A 113 14.38 -12.46 5.80
CA ILE A 113 13.54 -12.05 4.66
C ILE A 113 13.38 -13.20 3.65
N ILE A 114 14.45 -13.98 3.43
CA ILE A 114 14.41 -15.18 2.57
C ILE A 114 13.44 -16.21 3.13
N GLU A 115 13.43 -16.46 4.44
CA GLU A 115 12.48 -17.39 5.08
C GLU A 115 11.01 -16.94 4.90
N CYS A 116 10.75 -15.65 4.71
CA CYS A 116 9.42 -15.11 4.43
C CYS A 116 9.01 -15.19 2.94
N VAL A 117 9.86 -15.72 2.05
CA VAL A 117 9.55 -15.81 0.61
C VAL A 117 8.30 -16.65 0.34
N ASP A 118 8.09 -17.73 1.07
CA ASP A 118 6.91 -18.58 0.89
C ASP A 118 5.59 -17.86 1.21
N LEU A 119 5.63 -16.83 2.08
CA LEU A 119 4.49 -15.97 2.39
C LEU A 119 4.23 -14.88 1.32
N ALA A 120 5.26 -14.49 0.57
CA ALA A 120 5.18 -13.48 -0.48
C ALA A 120 6.05 -13.82 -1.70
N PRO A 121 5.80 -14.93 -2.40
CA PRO A 121 6.68 -15.45 -3.45
C PRO A 121 6.77 -14.54 -4.69
N LEU A 122 5.80 -13.65 -4.88
CA LEU A 122 5.78 -12.69 -5.99
C LEU A 122 6.50 -11.37 -5.67
N HIS A 123 6.80 -11.10 -4.40
CA HIS A 123 7.29 -9.78 -3.94
C HIS A 123 8.65 -9.84 -3.27
N ASN A 124 8.81 -10.67 -2.22
CA ASN A 124 10.06 -10.71 -1.45
C ASN A 124 11.31 -11.02 -2.28
N PRO A 125 11.26 -11.93 -3.29
CA PRO A 125 12.44 -12.14 -4.15
C PRO A 125 12.87 -10.89 -4.91
N ALA A 126 11.92 -10.07 -5.38
CA ALA A 126 12.23 -8.81 -6.06
C ALA A 126 12.80 -7.77 -5.09
N ASN A 127 12.27 -7.71 -3.85
CA ASN A 127 12.80 -6.83 -2.82
C ASN A 127 14.25 -7.20 -2.46
N LEU A 128 14.57 -8.49 -2.31
CA LEU A 128 15.93 -8.98 -2.08
C LEU A 128 16.87 -8.60 -3.22
N LYS A 129 16.46 -8.74 -4.49
CA LYS A 129 17.26 -8.31 -5.64
C LYS A 129 17.60 -6.81 -5.58
N GLY A 130 16.66 -5.98 -5.10
CA GLY A 130 16.91 -4.55 -4.89
C GLY A 130 17.99 -4.29 -3.83
N ILE A 131 17.93 -5.00 -2.72
CA ILE A 131 18.93 -4.92 -1.64
C ILE A 131 20.31 -5.36 -2.15
N GLU A 132 20.39 -6.51 -2.81
CA GLU A 132 21.63 -7.07 -3.36
C GLU A 132 22.24 -6.17 -4.44
N ALA A 133 21.40 -5.54 -5.26
CA ALA A 133 21.86 -4.59 -6.27
C ALA A 133 22.50 -3.35 -5.62
N ILE A 134 21.96 -2.85 -4.52
CA ILE A 134 22.58 -1.74 -3.76
C ILE A 134 23.89 -2.19 -3.09
N GLU A 135 23.94 -3.39 -2.51
CA GLU A 135 25.19 -3.93 -1.96
C GLU A 135 26.33 -3.96 -3.01
N LYS A 136 25.99 -4.28 -4.25
CA LYS A 136 26.92 -4.32 -5.37
C LYS A 136 27.32 -2.95 -5.89
N THR A 137 26.38 -2.02 -6.00
CA THR A 137 26.56 -0.71 -6.66
C THR A 137 27.03 0.38 -5.70
N LEU A 138 26.66 0.31 -4.44
CA LEU A 138 27.03 1.23 -3.35
C LEU A 138 27.54 0.43 -2.14
N PRO A 139 28.69 -0.25 -2.26
CA PRO A 139 29.19 -1.13 -1.19
C PRO A 139 29.42 -0.35 0.11
N GLY A 140 28.92 -0.93 1.21
CA GLY A 140 29.08 -0.37 2.57
C GLY A 140 28.08 0.72 2.95
N ILE A 141 27.15 1.11 2.06
CA ILE A 141 26.10 2.05 2.41
C ILE A 141 25.11 1.39 3.40
N PRO A 142 24.68 2.09 4.46
CA PRO A 142 23.60 1.60 5.33
C PRO A 142 22.30 1.37 4.57
N GLN A 143 21.65 0.24 4.78
CA GLN A 143 20.39 -0.11 4.17
C GLN A 143 19.36 -0.49 5.25
N VAL A 144 18.13 -0.04 5.10
CA VAL A 144 17.02 -0.30 6.04
C VAL A 144 15.88 -0.98 5.31
N ALA A 145 15.34 -2.04 5.92
CA ALA A 145 14.12 -2.71 5.47
C ALA A 145 12.91 -2.17 6.22
N VAL A 146 11.89 -1.75 5.49
CA VAL A 146 10.60 -1.28 6.00
C VAL A 146 9.51 -2.21 5.48
N PHE A 147 8.81 -2.89 6.38
CA PHE A 147 7.90 -3.98 6.05
C PHE A 147 6.45 -3.51 6.00
N ASP A 148 5.72 -3.86 4.94
CA ASP A 148 4.29 -3.57 4.82
C ASP A 148 3.45 -4.23 5.92
N THR A 149 3.93 -5.34 6.46
CA THR A 149 3.24 -6.13 7.50
C THR A 149 3.57 -5.70 8.92
N ALA A 150 4.64 -4.92 9.14
CA ALA A 150 5.18 -4.64 10.48
C ALA A 150 4.19 -3.87 11.37
N PHE A 151 3.47 -2.88 10.82
CA PHE A 151 2.50 -2.09 11.59
C PHE A 151 1.38 -2.94 12.17
N HIS A 152 1.00 -4.03 11.49
CA HIS A 152 -0.08 -4.93 11.91
C HIS A 152 0.35 -6.01 12.90
N GLN A 153 1.62 -6.06 13.30
CA GLN A 153 2.10 -7.05 14.28
C GLN A 153 1.62 -6.77 15.71
N THR A 154 0.98 -5.65 15.96
CA THR A 154 0.32 -5.31 17.24
C THR A 154 -1.10 -5.85 17.36
N MET A 155 -1.66 -6.48 16.31
CA MET A 155 -2.96 -7.12 16.38
C MET A 155 -3.00 -8.21 17.46
N PRO A 156 -4.05 -8.29 18.28
CA PRO A 156 -4.22 -9.39 19.24
C PRO A 156 -4.47 -10.72 18.51
N ASP A 157 -4.15 -11.82 19.18
CA ASP A 157 -4.22 -13.17 18.59
C ASP A 157 -5.61 -13.53 18.06
N TYR A 158 -6.67 -13.19 18.80
CA TYR A 158 -8.05 -13.42 18.36
C TYR A 158 -8.46 -12.61 17.12
N ALA A 159 -7.71 -11.58 16.72
CA ALA A 159 -7.96 -10.81 15.51
C ALA A 159 -7.16 -11.34 14.32
N TYR A 160 -5.95 -11.85 14.55
CA TYR A 160 -5.13 -12.34 13.44
C TYR A 160 -5.28 -13.84 13.16
N MET A 161 -5.73 -14.66 14.11
CA MET A 161 -5.87 -16.10 13.91
C MET A 161 -7.06 -16.41 12.99
N TYR A 162 -6.85 -17.33 12.06
CA TYR A 162 -7.95 -17.96 11.35
C TYR A 162 -8.51 -19.14 12.18
N ALA A 163 -9.81 -19.34 12.14
CA ALA A 163 -10.47 -20.47 12.81
C ALA A 163 -10.25 -21.79 12.03
N LEU A 164 -9.00 -22.16 11.87
CA LEU A 164 -8.51 -23.38 11.25
C LEU A 164 -7.84 -24.28 12.33
N PRO A 165 -7.55 -25.56 12.05
CA PRO A 165 -6.74 -26.36 12.96
C PRO A 165 -5.45 -25.62 13.35
N TYR A 166 -5.21 -25.49 14.66
CA TYR A 166 -4.13 -24.65 15.21
C TYR A 166 -2.75 -25.06 14.71
N GLU A 167 -2.55 -26.34 14.44
CA GLU A 167 -1.33 -26.92 13.90
C GLU A 167 -0.91 -26.33 12.54
N LEU A 168 -1.86 -25.78 11.77
CA LEU A 168 -1.54 -25.11 10.51
C LEU A 168 -0.87 -23.76 10.76
N TYR A 169 -1.27 -23.08 11.82
CA TYR A 169 -0.57 -21.87 12.26
C TYR A 169 0.86 -22.22 12.76
N GLU A 170 0.97 -23.21 13.66
CA GLU A 170 2.28 -23.60 14.20
C GLU A 170 3.26 -24.06 13.11
N LYS A 171 2.77 -24.78 12.10
CA LYS A 171 3.61 -25.36 11.06
C LYS A 171 3.97 -24.40 9.94
N TYR A 172 3.03 -23.53 9.55
CA TYR A 172 3.15 -22.70 8.35
C TYR A 172 2.99 -21.20 8.60
N ALA A 173 2.83 -20.79 9.83
CA ALA A 173 2.54 -19.39 10.21
C ALA A 173 1.31 -18.81 9.49
N ILE A 174 0.26 -19.66 9.28
CA ILE A 174 -0.98 -19.26 8.62
C ILE A 174 -1.80 -18.40 9.58
N ARG A 175 -1.82 -17.10 9.32
CA ARG A 175 -2.56 -16.08 10.06
C ARG A 175 -2.82 -14.87 9.17
N ARG A 176 -3.64 -13.93 9.65
CA ARG A 176 -3.73 -12.59 9.07
C ARG A 176 -2.43 -11.83 9.36
N TYR A 177 -1.83 -11.23 8.34
CA TYR A 177 -0.70 -10.31 8.47
C TYR A 177 -1.10 -8.88 8.15
N GLY A 178 -1.89 -8.69 7.08
CA GLY A 178 -2.22 -7.38 6.56
C GLY A 178 -1.07 -6.74 5.78
N PHE A 179 -1.40 -5.74 4.98
CA PHE A 179 -0.46 -5.02 4.11
C PHE A 179 -0.80 -3.53 4.14
N HIS A 180 -0.11 -2.72 3.33
CA HIS A 180 -0.17 -1.27 3.37
C HIS A 180 0.14 -0.67 4.76
N GLY A 181 0.85 -1.42 5.60
CA GLY A 181 1.12 -1.02 6.98
C GLY A 181 1.86 0.30 7.09
N THR A 182 2.80 0.57 6.18
CA THR A 182 3.52 1.84 6.09
C THR A 182 2.56 3.01 5.86
N SER A 183 1.60 2.85 4.92
CA SER A 183 0.56 3.86 4.67
C SER A 183 -0.37 4.04 5.86
N HIS A 184 -0.92 2.96 6.42
CA HIS A 184 -1.82 3.04 7.58
C HIS A 184 -1.15 3.69 8.78
N ARG A 185 0.12 3.37 9.05
CA ARG A 185 0.92 4.00 10.11
C ARG A 185 1.12 5.50 9.85
N TYR A 186 1.49 5.85 8.61
CA TYR A 186 1.68 7.25 8.23
C TYR A 186 0.41 8.07 8.43
N VAL A 187 -0.71 7.67 7.82
CA VAL A 187 -1.92 8.50 7.82
C VAL A 187 -2.62 8.53 9.17
N SER A 188 -2.51 7.46 10.00
CA SER A 188 -3.05 7.47 11.36
C SER A 188 -2.29 8.40 12.31
N ALA A 189 -0.97 8.48 12.18
CA ALA A 189 -0.15 9.44 12.91
C ALA A 189 -0.40 10.87 12.38
N ARG A 190 -0.37 11.05 11.06
CA ARG A 190 -0.52 12.36 10.42
C ARG A 190 -1.87 13.01 10.70
N VAL A 191 -2.97 12.25 10.72
CA VAL A 191 -4.29 12.81 11.04
C VAL A 191 -4.35 13.33 12.46
N CYS A 192 -3.67 12.67 13.41
CA CYS A 192 -3.60 13.15 14.80
C CYS A 192 -2.80 14.47 14.90
N GLU A 193 -1.68 14.57 14.20
CA GLU A 193 -0.93 15.84 14.08
C GLU A 193 -1.79 16.94 13.45
N TYR A 194 -2.46 16.64 12.34
CA TYR A 194 -3.30 17.58 11.60
C TYR A 194 -4.46 18.12 12.45
N LEU A 195 -5.06 17.26 13.28
CA LEU A 195 -6.18 17.62 14.17
C LEU A 195 -5.70 18.16 15.54
N GLY A 196 -4.41 18.04 15.87
CA GLY A 196 -3.87 18.43 17.17
C GLY A 196 -4.38 17.54 18.32
N VAL A 197 -4.59 16.23 18.08
CA VAL A 197 -5.11 15.28 19.06
C VAL A 197 -4.05 14.24 19.43
N ASP A 198 -4.17 13.71 20.65
CA ASP A 198 -3.29 12.67 21.17
C ASP A 198 -3.62 11.30 20.53
N PRO A 199 -2.70 10.69 19.75
CA PRO A 199 -2.95 9.39 19.09
C PRO A 199 -3.22 8.26 20.08
N GLN A 200 -2.72 8.35 21.32
CA GLN A 200 -2.93 7.36 22.38
C GLN A 200 -4.36 7.33 22.94
N LYS A 201 -5.23 8.23 22.47
CA LYS A 201 -6.61 8.36 22.92
C LYS A 201 -7.62 8.25 21.79
N GLN A 202 -7.17 7.87 20.58
CA GLN A 202 -8.04 7.85 19.40
C GLN A 202 -8.36 6.43 18.94
N LYS A 203 -9.57 6.27 18.43
CA LYS A 203 -10.05 5.11 17.66
C LYS A 203 -10.22 5.54 16.22
N ILE A 204 -9.34 5.05 15.37
CA ILE A 204 -9.21 5.51 13.99
C ILE A 204 -9.46 4.33 13.04
N VAL A 205 -10.27 4.55 12.01
CA VAL A 205 -10.27 3.67 10.84
C VAL A 205 -9.58 4.40 9.70
N THR A 206 -8.57 3.78 9.13
CA THR A 206 -7.89 4.25 7.93
C THR A 206 -8.32 3.42 6.73
N ALA A 207 -8.84 4.07 5.70
CA ALA A 207 -9.31 3.47 4.46
C ALA A 207 -8.32 3.84 3.33
N HIS A 208 -7.34 2.97 3.12
CA HIS A 208 -6.39 3.06 2.00
C HIS A 208 -7.05 2.46 0.78
N ILE A 209 -7.57 3.30 -0.12
CA ILE A 209 -8.38 2.89 -1.26
C ILE A 209 -7.69 3.31 -2.56
N GLY A 210 -7.12 2.34 -3.24
CA GLY A 210 -6.42 2.51 -4.52
C GLY A 210 -6.72 1.36 -5.48
N GLY A 211 -5.81 1.06 -6.40
CA GLY A 211 -5.89 -0.15 -7.24
C GLY A 211 -5.84 -1.44 -6.41
N GLY A 212 -5.01 -1.49 -5.36
CA GLY A 212 -5.19 -2.32 -4.17
C GLY A 212 -5.86 -1.49 -3.08
N GLY A 213 -6.49 -2.13 -2.09
CA GLY A 213 -7.13 -1.42 -1.00
C GLY A 213 -7.23 -2.23 0.28
N SER A 214 -7.16 -1.55 1.42
CA SER A 214 -7.41 -2.12 2.73
C SER A 214 -7.95 -1.09 3.71
N CYS A 215 -8.69 -1.58 4.71
CA CYS A 215 -9.05 -0.80 5.89
C CYS A 215 -8.27 -1.33 7.09
N THR A 216 -7.92 -0.46 8.01
CA THR A 216 -7.25 -0.83 9.26
C THR A 216 -7.91 -0.13 10.44
N ALA A 217 -8.15 -0.87 11.50
CA ALA A 217 -8.55 -0.35 12.81
C ALA A 217 -7.30 0.00 13.61
N VAL A 218 -7.18 1.26 14.00
CA VAL A 218 -6.06 1.77 14.81
C VAL A 218 -6.61 2.28 16.12
N MET A 219 -6.12 1.73 17.22
CA MET A 219 -6.53 2.14 18.56
C MET A 219 -5.28 2.45 19.39
N ASN A 220 -5.27 3.63 20.01
CA ASN A 220 -4.13 4.08 20.81
C ASN A 220 -2.78 4.08 20.05
N GLY A 221 -2.83 4.41 18.76
CA GLY A 221 -1.65 4.46 17.89
C GLY A 221 -1.20 3.11 17.32
N GLU A 222 -1.86 1.99 17.65
CA GLU A 222 -1.52 0.64 17.24
C GLU A 222 -2.59 0.02 16.34
N SER A 223 -2.17 -0.78 15.34
CA SER A 223 -3.08 -1.57 14.52
C SER A 223 -3.69 -2.71 15.37
N VAL A 224 -5.02 -2.76 15.42
CA VAL A 224 -5.73 -3.81 16.17
C VAL A 224 -6.50 -4.76 15.25
N ASP A 225 -6.73 -4.39 14.01
CA ASP A 225 -7.28 -5.26 12.96
C ASP A 225 -7.02 -4.65 11.57
N THR A 226 -7.01 -5.47 10.53
CA THR A 226 -6.85 -5.02 9.14
C THR A 226 -7.54 -5.95 8.17
N SER A 227 -7.98 -5.46 7.02
CA SER A 227 -8.83 -6.20 6.09
C SER A 227 -8.12 -7.20 5.20
N MET A 228 -6.86 -6.96 4.85
CA MET A 228 -6.05 -7.95 4.12
C MET A 228 -5.63 -9.09 5.06
N GLY A 229 -5.48 -10.28 4.52
CA GLY A 229 -5.24 -11.50 5.29
C GLY A 229 -3.79 -11.98 5.28
N LEU A 230 -3.63 -13.30 5.12
CA LEU A 230 -2.35 -13.95 4.81
C LEU A 230 -1.76 -13.39 3.52
N THR A 231 -2.62 -13.09 2.56
CA THR A 231 -2.29 -12.49 1.26
C THR A 231 -3.08 -11.20 1.03
N PRO A 232 -2.69 -10.36 0.07
CA PRO A 232 -3.41 -9.12 -0.27
C PRO A 232 -4.75 -9.34 -0.99
N VAL A 233 -5.32 -10.54 -1.02
CA VAL A 233 -6.61 -10.84 -1.69
C VAL A 233 -7.79 -10.60 -0.78
N GLU A 234 -7.72 -11.02 0.49
CA GLU A 234 -8.81 -10.89 1.47
C GLU A 234 -9.16 -9.42 1.69
N GLY A 235 -10.42 -9.14 1.99
CA GLY A 235 -10.91 -7.84 2.40
C GLY A 235 -11.75 -7.12 1.35
N LEU A 236 -11.32 -5.94 0.96
CA LEU A 236 -12.06 -5.07 0.06
C LEU A 236 -12.15 -5.64 -1.36
N VAL A 237 -13.20 -5.28 -2.08
CA VAL A 237 -13.19 -5.39 -3.54
C VAL A 237 -12.15 -4.41 -4.06
N MET A 238 -11.27 -4.84 -4.96
CA MET A 238 -10.18 -4.02 -5.48
C MET A 238 -10.27 -3.92 -7.02
N GLY A 239 -9.31 -3.31 -7.65
CA GLY A 239 -9.31 -3.17 -9.11
C GLY A 239 -9.43 -4.51 -9.84
N THR A 240 -8.60 -5.48 -9.46
CA THR A 240 -8.55 -6.83 -10.07
C THR A 240 -8.69 -7.98 -9.06
N ARG A 241 -8.68 -7.69 -7.75
CA ARG A 241 -8.77 -8.68 -6.67
C ARG A 241 -10.18 -8.80 -6.15
N ALA A 242 -10.59 -10.03 -5.85
CA ALA A 242 -11.96 -10.34 -5.44
C ALA A 242 -12.35 -9.75 -4.08
N GLY A 243 -11.42 -9.63 -3.14
CA GLY A 243 -11.73 -9.41 -1.73
C GLY A 243 -12.27 -10.68 -1.08
N ASP A 244 -13.10 -10.49 -0.03
CA ASP A 244 -13.72 -11.62 0.68
C ASP A 244 -14.54 -12.50 -0.26
N LEU A 245 -14.32 -13.81 -0.15
CA LEU A 245 -14.99 -14.83 -0.91
C LEU A 245 -15.31 -16.01 0.01
N ASP A 246 -16.47 -16.64 -0.17
CA ASP A 246 -16.77 -17.91 0.47
C ASP A 246 -15.84 -19.02 -0.04
N LEU A 247 -15.24 -19.78 0.89
CA LEU A 247 -14.32 -20.88 0.56
C LEU A 247 -15.01 -22.01 -0.19
N GLY A 248 -16.29 -22.25 0.09
CA GLY A 248 -17.11 -23.21 -0.66
C GLY A 248 -17.31 -22.77 -2.10
N ALA A 249 -17.52 -21.48 -2.36
CA ALA A 249 -17.57 -20.94 -3.72
C ALA A 249 -16.22 -21.08 -4.43
N ALA A 250 -15.11 -20.91 -3.72
CA ALA A 250 -13.77 -21.07 -4.28
C ALA A 250 -13.56 -22.51 -4.80
N THR A 251 -13.78 -23.50 -3.95
CA THR A 251 -13.64 -24.92 -4.34
C THR A 251 -14.64 -25.35 -5.41
N PHE A 252 -15.87 -24.83 -5.35
CA PHE A 252 -16.89 -25.08 -6.38
C PHE A 252 -16.46 -24.56 -7.76
N ILE A 253 -15.90 -23.34 -7.83
CA ILE A 253 -15.41 -22.78 -9.10
C ILE A 253 -14.22 -23.59 -9.62
N MET A 254 -13.27 -23.97 -8.75
CA MET A 254 -12.13 -24.79 -9.16
C MET A 254 -12.56 -26.13 -9.76
N ASP A 255 -13.56 -26.79 -9.16
CA ASP A 255 -14.12 -28.04 -9.67
C ASP A 255 -14.84 -27.82 -11.01
N LYS A 256 -15.74 -26.85 -11.11
CA LYS A 256 -16.54 -26.60 -12.32
C LYS A 256 -15.73 -26.15 -13.52
N GLU A 257 -14.75 -25.29 -13.30
CA GLU A 257 -13.91 -24.73 -14.35
C GLU A 257 -12.60 -25.51 -14.53
N HIS A 258 -12.42 -26.62 -13.78
CA HIS A 258 -11.21 -27.47 -13.79
C HIS A 258 -9.91 -26.67 -13.55
N LEU A 259 -9.94 -25.72 -12.63
CA LEU A 259 -8.81 -24.83 -12.35
C LEU A 259 -7.84 -25.49 -11.35
N SER A 260 -6.56 -25.41 -11.67
CA SER A 260 -5.49 -25.65 -10.70
C SER A 260 -5.46 -24.51 -9.65
N THR A 261 -4.77 -24.73 -8.54
CA THR A 261 -4.56 -23.72 -7.50
C THR A 261 -3.90 -22.45 -8.05
N VAL A 262 -2.97 -22.58 -9.02
CA VAL A 262 -2.30 -21.45 -9.67
C VAL A 262 -3.27 -20.65 -10.53
N GLU A 263 -4.11 -21.31 -11.30
CA GLU A 263 -5.13 -20.67 -12.15
C GLU A 263 -6.20 -19.99 -11.31
N PHE A 264 -6.64 -20.61 -10.23
CA PHE A 264 -7.58 -19.99 -9.30
C PHE A 264 -6.96 -18.77 -8.60
N ASN A 265 -5.70 -18.87 -8.15
CA ASN A 265 -4.99 -17.73 -7.60
C ASN A 265 -4.89 -16.56 -8.60
N ASN A 266 -4.64 -16.85 -9.88
CA ASN A 266 -4.68 -15.84 -10.95
C ASN A 266 -6.09 -15.23 -11.11
N LEU A 267 -7.14 -16.04 -11.06
CA LEU A 267 -8.53 -15.59 -11.16
C LEU A 267 -8.83 -14.54 -10.09
N VAL A 268 -8.58 -14.85 -8.81
CA VAL A 268 -8.95 -13.98 -7.69
C VAL A 268 -8.05 -12.76 -7.53
N ASN A 269 -6.81 -12.79 -8.06
CA ASN A 269 -5.87 -11.68 -7.98
C ASN A 269 -5.89 -10.74 -9.19
N LYS A 270 -6.12 -11.27 -10.43
CA LYS A 270 -5.88 -10.51 -11.66
C LYS A 270 -7.12 -10.37 -12.55
N LYS A 271 -8.17 -11.18 -12.35
CA LYS A 271 -9.33 -11.23 -13.23
C LYS A 271 -10.66 -10.93 -12.52
N SER A 272 -10.61 -10.57 -11.26
CA SER A 272 -11.75 -10.32 -10.39
C SER A 272 -11.92 -8.82 -10.08
N GLY A 273 -12.56 -8.48 -8.99
CA GLY A 273 -12.74 -7.10 -8.53
C GLY A 273 -13.58 -6.26 -9.48
N LEU A 274 -13.26 -4.98 -9.56
CA LEU A 274 -13.94 -4.04 -10.48
C LEU A 274 -13.88 -4.52 -11.93
N LEU A 275 -12.71 -4.99 -12.37
CA LEU A 275 -12.51 -5.55 -13.72
C LEU A 275 -13.43 -6.74 -13.98
N GLY A 276 -13.42 -7.73 -13.09
CA GLY A 276 -14.16 -8.98 -13.27
C GLY A 276 -15.67 -8.79 -13.26
N VAL A 277 -16.19 -7.94 -12.36
CA VAL A 277 -17.63 -7.68 -12.26
C VAL A 277 -18.11 -6.78 -13.39
N SER A 278 -17.39 -5.69 -13.67
CA SER A 278 -17.81 -4.75 -14.73
C SER A 278 -17.61 -5.31 -16.14
N GLY A 279 -16.56 -6.11 -16.34
CA GLY A 279 -16.11 -6.53 -17.66
C GLY A 279 -15.51 -5.39 -18.50
N VAL A 280 -15.14 -4.27 -17.86
CA VAL A 280 -14.65 -3.06 -18.54
C VAL A 280 -13.22 -2.74 -18.14
N SER A 281 -12.99 -2.44 -16.87
CA SER A 281 -11.69 -1.94 -16.40
C SER A 281 -11.53 -2.13 -14.89
N SER A 282 -10.29 -2.10 -14.43
CA SER A 282 -9.92 -1.99 -13.01
C SER A 282 -9.83 -0.55 -12.51
N ASP A 283 -9.94 0.44 -13.41
CA ASP A 283 -9.82 1.86 -13.09
C ASP A 283 -11.20 2.49 -12.85
N CYS A 284 -11.38 3.16 -11.71
CA CYS A 284 -12.64 3.81 -11.35
C CYS A 284 -13.07 4.89 -12.35
N ARG A 285 -12.14 5.52 -13.05
CA ARG A 285 -12.47 6.53 -14.10
C ARG A 285 -13.14 5.91 -15.29
N ASP A 286 -12.66 4.74 -15.75
CA ASP A 286 -13.27 3.99 -16.82
C ASP A 286 -14.62 3.40 -16.39
N ILE A 287 -14.72 2.94 -15.14
CA ILE A 287 -15.98 2.48 -14.53
C ILE A 287 -17.00 3.60 -14.53
N GLU A 288 -16.62 4.82 -14.11
CA GLU A 288 -17.51 5.99 -14.14
C GLU A 288 -17.99 6.32 -15.58
N ALA A 289 -17.07 6.32 -16.54
CA ALA A 289 -17.41 6.55 -17.94
C ALA A 289 -18.39 5.49 -18.48
N ALA A 290 -18.17 4.21 -18.15
CA ALA A 290 -19.06 3.12 -18.52
C ALA A 290 -20.46 3.24 -17.88
N ILE A 291 -20.54 3.69 -16.63
CA ILE A 291 -21.83 3.96 -15.96
C ILE A 291 -22.59 5.07 -16.68
N LYS A 292 -21.92 6.17 -17.02
CA LYS A 292 -22.52 7.28 -17.78
C LYS A 292 -23.03 6.82 -19.17
N ALA A 293 -22.39 5.80 -19.74
CA ALA A 293 -22.83 5.15 -20.98
C ALA A 293 -23.94 4.09 -20.78
N GLY A 294 -24.46 3.91 -19.55
CA GLY A 294 -25.55 2.99 -19.24
C GLY A 294 -25.14 1.55 -18.91
N ASN A 295 -23.85 1.28 -18.64
CA ASN A 295 -23.37 -0.06 -18.30
C ASN A 295 -23.80 -0.45 -16.87
N LYS A 296 -24.76 -1.37 -16.77
CA LYS A 296 -25.32 -1.83 -15.49
C LYS A 296 -24.31 -2.64 -14.65
N ARG A 297 -23.41 -3.39 -15.29
CA ARG A 297 -22.37 -4.16 -14.58
C ARG A 297 -21.31 -3.25 -13.96
N ALA A 298 -20.95 -2.17 -14.65
CA ALA A 298 -20.04 -1.16 -14.10
C ALA A 298 -20.65 -0.48 -12.86
N ASP A 299 -21.96 -0.15 -12.90
CA ASP A 299 -22.69 0.40 -11.75
C ASP A 299 -22.71 -0.60 -10.56
N LEU A 300 -22.99 -1.88 -10.86
CA LEU A 300 -22.93 -2.95 -9.85
C LEU A 300 -21.54 -3.06 -9.22
N ALA A 301 -20.49 -3.06 -10.03
CA ALA A 301 -19.11 -3.17 -9.55
C ALA A 301 -18.76 -2.02 -8.59
N ARG A 302 -19.12 -0.76 -8.94
CA ARG A 302 -18.92 0.41 -8.07
C ARG A 302 -19.71 0.32 -6.76
N LYS A 303 -20.96 -0.13 -6.82
CA LYS A 303 -21.78 -0.35 -5.62
C LYS A 303 -21.20 -1.42 -4.71
N MET A 304 -20.73 -2.54 -5.26
CA MET A 304 -20.06 -3.60 -4.49
C MET A 304 -18.79 -3.08 -3.79
N PHE A 305 -17.98 -2.28 -4.50
CA PHE A 305 -16.78 -1.65 -3.96
C PHE A 305 -17.11 -0.75 -2.76
N ILE A 306 -18.02 0.20 -2.93
CA ILE A 306 -18.47 1.12 -1.87
C ILE A 306 -19.06 0.34 -0.68
N TYR A 307 -19.90 -0.65 -0.95
CA TYR A 307 -20.55 -1.47 0.07
C TYR A 307 -19.54 -2.22 0.95
N ARG A 308 -18.51 -2.80 0.34
CA ARG A 308 -17.48 -3.54 1.07
C ARG A 308 -16.68 -2.62 2.00
N VAL A 309 -16.31 -1.43 1.54
CA VAL A 309 -15.62 -0.43 2.38
C VAL A 309 -16.48 -0.04 3.57
N LYS A 310 -17.78 0.25 3.36
CA LYS A 310 -18.70 0.55 4.46
C LYS A 310 -18.78 -0.57 5.49
N LYS A 311 -18.86 -1.82 5.05
CA LYS A 311 -18.88 -2.99 5.95
C LYS A 311 -17.64 -3.04 6.83
N TYR A 312 -16.46 -2.86 6.28
CA TYR A 312 -15.21 -2.89 7.05
C TYR A 312 -15.10 -1.74 8.04
N ILE A 313 -15.47 -0.52 7.65
CA ILE A 313 -15.52 0.63 8.58
C ILE A 313 -16.47 0.33 9.74
N GLY A 314 -17.66 -0.18 9.46
CA GLY A 314 -18.64 -0.55 10.49
C GLY A 314 -18.14 -1.68 11.40
N ALA A 315 -17.54 -2.72 10.84
CA ALA A 315 -16.94 -3.83 11.59
C ALA A 315 -15.84 -3.35 12.53
N TYR A 316 -14.98 -2.45 12.06
CA TYR A 316 -13.87 -1.92 12.87
C TYR A 316 -14.32 -0.92 13.93
N ALA A 317 -15.35 -0.13 13.64
CA ALA A 317 -16.00 0.67 14.68
C ALA A 317 -16.58 -0.22 15.80
N ALA A 318 -17.16 -1.36 15.45
CA ALA A 318 -17.63 -2.35 16.43
C ALA A 318 -16.46 -3.01 17.19
N ALA A 319 -15.41 -3.44 16.50
CA ALA A 319 -14.24 -4.09 17.10
C ALA A 319 -13.55 -3.17 18.12
N MET A 320 -13.48 -1.86 17.85
CA MET A 320 -12.90 -0.86 18.77
C MET A 320 -13.90 -0.32 19.80
N ASN A 321 -15.17 -0.74 19.76
CA ASN A 321 -16.25 -0.16 20.56
C ASN A 321 -16.33 1.36 20.42
N GLY A 322 -16.41 1.82 19.18
CA GLY A 322 -16.52 3.24 18.81
C GLY A 322 -15.57 3.66 17.69
N LEU A 323 -15.74 4.87 17.23
CA LEU A 323 -14.94 5.49 16.18
C LEU A 323 -14.85 6.98 16.46
N ASP A 324 -13.63 7.54 16.46
CA ASP A 324 -13.40 8.97 16.63
C ASP A 324 -13.02 9.63 15.29
N ILE A 325 -12.20 8.96 14.49
CA ILE A 325 -11.68 9.50 13.24
C ILE A 325 -11.76 8.44 12.13
N LEU A 326 -12.26 8.84 10.95
CA LEU A 326 -12.17 8.09 9.71
C LEU A 326 -11.23 8.82 8.74
N VAL A 327 -10.25 8.10 8.17
CA VAL A 327 -9.30 8.65 7.22
C VAL A 327 -9.46 7.98 5.86
N PHE A 328 -9.65 8.78 4.81
CA PHE A 328 -9.52 8.33 3.42
C PHE A 328 -8.14 8.68 2.88
N THR A 329 -7.52 7.73 2.17
CA THR A 329 -6.20 7.88 1.59
C THR A 329 -6.01 6.99 0.36
N ALA A 330 -4.86 7.10 -0.29
CA ALA A 330 -4.50 6.44 -1.55
C ALA A 330 -5.32 6.90 -2.76
N GLY A 331 -4.97 6.41 -3.93
CA GLY A 331 -5.37 6.98 -5.21
C GLY A 331 -6.86 7.28 -5.38
N ILE A 332 -7.75 6.34 -5.01
CA ILE A 332 -9.20 6.53 -5.07
C ILE A 332 -9.68 7.34 -3.86
N GLY A 333 -9.21 7.00 -2.66
CA GLY A 333 -9.58 7.70 -1.43
C GLY A 333 -9.25 9.21 -1.49
N GLU A 334 -8.10 9.56 -2.08
CA GLU A 334 -7.64 10.93 -2.23
C GLU A 334 -8.34 11.70 -3.35
N ASN A 335 -8.74 11.03 -4.44
CA ASN A 335 -9.11 11.71 -5.68
C ASN A 335 -10.56 11.49 -6.13
N ASP A 336 -11.35 10.68 -5.41
CA ASP A 336 -12.75 10.43 -5.76
C ASP A 336 -13.75 10.91 -4.70
N PRO A 337 -14.22 12.18 -4.79
CA PRO A 337 -15.19 12.73 -3.85
C PRO A 337 -16.54 11.98 -3.85
N TYR A 338 -16.95 11.42 -4.97
CA TYR A 338 -18.20 10.66 -5.08
C TYR A 338 -18.14 9.38 -4.22
N ILE A 339 -17.08 8.59 -4.37
CA ILE A 339 -16.91 7.35 -3.60
C ILE A 339 -16.85 7.66 -2.10
N ARG A 340 -16.10 8.69 -1.67
CA ARG A 340 -16.07 9.11 -0.27
C ARG A 340 -17.45 9.50 0.25
N ALA A 341 -18.19 10.30 -0.51
CA ALA A 341 -19.53 10.75 -0.14
C ALA A 341 -20.50 9.57 0.05
N GLU A 342 -20.52 8.63 -0.89
CA GLU A 342 -21.40 7.45 -0.83
C GLU A 342 -21.05 6.51 0.33
N ILE A 343 -19.76 6.40 0.68
CA ILE A 343 -19.33 5.68 1.88
C ILE A 343 -19.83 6.40 3.14
N MET A 344 -19.60 7.71 3.26
CA MET A 344 -19.98 8.50 4.44
C MET A 344 -21.51 8.52 4.66
N LYS A 345 -22.28 8.71 3.60
CA LYS A 345 -23.77 8.68 3.68
C LYS A 345 -24.29 7.36 4.26
N GLY A 346 -23.64 6.25 3.95
CA GLY A 346 -24.03 4.94 4.48
C GLY A 346 -23.59 4.68 5.92
N LEU A 347 -22.87 5.62 6.56
CA LEU A 347 -22.31 5.50 7.91
C LEU A 347 -22.86 6.57 8.88
N SER A 348 -23.96 7.23 8.52
CA SER A 348 -24.59 8.28 9.34
C SER A 348 -24.98 7.79 10.74
N PHE A 349 -25.30 6.50 10.90
CA PHE A 349 -25.63 5.89 12.20
C PHE A 349 -24.44 5.92 13.20
N LEU A 350 -23.20 6.05 12.72
CA LEU A 350 -22.02 6.27 13.56
C LEU A 350 -21.87 7.75 14.00
N GLY A 351 -22.71 8.63 13.50
CA GLY A 351 -22.63 10.06 13.72
C GLY A 351 -21.69 10.77 12.74
N ILE A 352 -21.47 10.18 11.55
CA ILE A 352 -20.75 10.81 10.44
C ILE A 352 -21.71 11.73 9.69
N GLU A 353 -21.34 13.00 9.58
CA GLU A 353 -22.07 14.00 8.78
C GLU A 353 -21.18 14.54 7.67
N LEU A 354 -21.56 14.25 6.42
CA LEU A 354 -20.81 14.71 5.25
C LEU A 354 -20.92 16.23 5.09
N ASP A 355 -19.79 16.89 4.87
CA ASP A 355 -19.71 18.24 4.33
C ASP A 355 -19.44 18.15 2.81
N GLU A 356 -20.47 18.38 2.00
CA GLU A 356 -20.42 18.22 0.54
C GLU A 356 -19.41 19.18 -0.11
N GLU A 357 -19.29 20.40 0.40
CA GLU A 357 -18.36 21.41 -0.12
C GLU A 357 -16.91 21.04 0.24
N ALA A 358 -16.65 20.75 1.51
CA ALA A 358 -15.33 20.36 1.96
C ALA A 358 -14.85 19.06 1.31
N ASN A 359 -15.76 18.12 1.03
CA ASN A 359 -15.44 16.85 0.37
C ASN A 359 -15.06 17.02 -1.12
N ASN A 360 -15.42 18.12 -1.76
CA ASN A 360 -15.06 18.35 -3.17
C ASN A 360 -13.61 18.81 -3.32
N VAL A 361 -12.69 17.98 -2.85
CA VAL A 361 -11.24 18.18 -2.83
C VAL A 361 -10.52 16.94 -3.33
N ARG A 362 -9.31 17.10 -3.84
CA ARG A 362 -8.45 16.02 -4.34
C ARG A 362 -7.02 16.24 -3.88
N GLY A 363 -6.40 15.19 -3.29
CA GLY A 363 -4.97 15.18 -2.98
C GLY A 363 -4.49 16.19 -1.94
N GLU A 364 -5.38 16.75 -1.11
CA GLU A 364 -5.05 17.71 -0.06
C GLU A 364 -5.53 17.23 1.30
N GLU A 365 -4.77 17.56 2.36
CA GLU A 365 -5.24 17.34 3.73
C GLU A 365 -6.47 18.19 4.02
N ARG A 366 -7.57 17.55 4.41
CA ARG A 366 -8.82 18.26 4.68
C ARG A 366 -9.76 17.49 5.61
N ILE A 367 -10.42 18.20 6.51
CA ILE A 367 -11.61 17.69 7.21
C ILE A 367 -12.77 17.76 6.23
N ILE A 368 -13.43 16.63 5.98
CA ILE A 368 -14.53 16.48 5.01
C ILE A 368 -15.87 16.11 5.68
N SER A 369 -15.91 16.07 7.00
CA SER A 369 -17.14 16.01 7.81
C SER A 369 -17.54 17.38 8.30
N LYS A 370 -18.85 17.58 8.55
CA LYS A 370 -19.35 18.84 9.13
C LYS A 370 -18.76 19.11 10.50
N LYS A 371 -18.64 20.39 10.85
CA LYS A 371 -18.30 20.80 12.21
C LYS A 371 -19.36 20.28 13.18
N GLY A 372 -18.93 19.57 14.22
CA GLY A 372 -19.82 18.95 15.20
C GLY A 372 -20.21 17.50 14.86
N SER A 373 -19.78 16.96 13.73
CA SER A 373 -19.88 15.53 13.46
C SER A 373 -19.25 14.73 14.61
N LYS A 374 -19.92 13.69 15.10
CA LYS A 374 -19.41 12.83 16.18
C LYS A 374 -18.12 12.15 15.80
N VAL A 375 -18.03 11.68 14.56
CA VAL A 375 -16.81 11.14 13.96
C VAL A 375 -16.24 12.18 13.02
N THR A 376 -15.00 12.56 13.24
CA THR A 376 -14.28 13.44 12.31
C THR A 376 -13.81 12.63 11.12
N VAL A 377 -14.12 13.07 9.89
CA VAL A 377 -13.65 12.41 8.68
C VAL A 377 -12.65 13.31 7.97
N CYS A 378 -11.49 12.73 7.67
CA CYS A 378 -10.39 13.46 7.03
C CYS A 378 -9.94 12.77 5.73
N LEU A 379 -9.53 13.59 4.78
CA LEU A 379 -8.68 13.19 3.67
C LEU A 379 -7.23 13.50 4.07
N ILE A 380 -6.39 12.47 4.09
CA ILE A 380 -4.94 12.59 4.36
C ILE A 380 -4.20 11.86 3.24
N PRO A 381 -3.51 12.55 2.33
CA PRO A 381 -2.68 11.90 1.32
C PRO A 381 -1.57 11.07 1.96
N THR A 382 -1.39 9.83 1.49
CA THR A 382 -0.31 8.99 1.99
C THR A 382 1.04 9.34 1.36
N ASP A 383 2.12 9.21 2.12
CA ASP A 383 3.50 9.29 1.64
C ASP A 383 4.34 8.17 2.25
N GLU A 384 4.19 6.98 1.66
CA GLU A 384 4.89 5.77 2.11
C GLU A 384 6.40 5.91 1.96
N GLU A 385 6.86 6.57 0.89
CA GLU A 385 8.28 6.76 0.66
C GLU A 385 8.92 7.72 1.68
N LEU A 386 8.20 8.78 2.08
CA LEU A 386 8.66 9.65 3.16
C LEU A 386 8.72 8.90 4.50
N MET A 387 7.77 8.00 4.76
CA MET A 387 7.80 7.16 5.95
C MET A 387 9.00 6.22 5.96
N ILE A 388 9.31 5.60 4.81
CA ILE A 388 10.49 4.74 4.64
C ILE A 388 11.77 5.56 4.85
N ALA A 389 11.84 6.76 4.28
CA ALA A 389 13.00 7.66 4.46
C ALA A 389 13.17 8.06 5.94
N SER A 390 12.08 8.40 6.63
CA SER A 390 12.11 8.77 8.05
C SER A 390 12.54 7.62 8.96
N ASP A 391 12.06 6.40 8.69
CA ASP A 391 12.50 5.20 9.42
C ASP A 391 13.99 4.91 9.16
N THR A 392 14.44 5.13 7.93
CA THR A 392 15.85 4.96 7.55
C THR A 392 16.72 5.95 8.31
N GLU A 393 16.34 7.24 8.33
CA GLU A 393 17.03 8.28 9.09
C GLU A 393 17.15 7.96 10.58
N ALA A 394 16.08 7.40 11.16
CA ALA A 394 16.05 7.10 12.60
C ALA A 394 16.91 5.89 13.01
N LEU A 395 17.36 5.06 12.05
CA LEU A 395 18.10 3.82 12.31
C LEU A 395 19.58 3.89 11.97
N ILE A 396 20.06 5.01 11.40
CA ILE A 396 21.47 5.20 10.99
C ILE A 396 22.16 6.41 11.72
#